data_00e3482606b43e7fdbcf86d0248e0a99
#
_entry.id   00e3482606b43e7fdbcf86d0248e0a99
#
_cell.length_a   1.000
_cell.length_b   1.000
_cell.length_c   1.000
_cell.angle_alpha   90.00
_cell.angle_beta   90.00
_cell.angle_gamma   90.00
#
_symmetry.space_group_name_H-M   'P 1'
#
loop_
_entity.id
_entity.type
_entity.pdbx_description
1 polymer ?
#
loop_
_entity_poly.entity_id
_entity_poly.type
_entity_poly.pdbx_seq_one_letter_code
_entity_poly.pdbx_strand_id
1 'polypeptide(L)'
;MKAVFETDAGRTRSVNFGAKGMDDYTKTHDKEQRTRYRTRHAKDLQSNDPTKAGFLSYYILWGESTSLQTNIAAYKKRFSL
;
A
#
# COMPACT_ATOMS: atom_id res chain seq x y z
N MET A 1 0.66 -6.77 7.08
CA MET A 1 -0.46 -5.86 7.40
C MET A 1 -1.73 -6.33 6.73
N LYS A 2 -2.85 -5.95 7.27
CA LYS A 2 -4.17 -6.34 6.78
C LYS A 2 -5.02 -5.11 6.52
N ALA A 3 -5.57 -5.00 5.31
CA ALA A 3 -6.55 -3.98 4.97
C ALA A 3 -7.95 -4.61 4.90
N VAL A 4 -8.94 -3.90 5.43
CA VAL A 4 -10.33 -4.35 5.41
C VAL A 4 -11.15 -3.33 4.64
N PHE A 5 -11.87 -3.80 3.62
CA PHE A 5 -12.73 -2.97 2.77
C PHE A 5 -14.18 -3.39 2.93
N GLU A 6 -15.09 -2.42 2.96
CA GLU A 6 -16.51 -2.68 2.86
C GLU A 6 -16.93 -2.67 1.39
N THR A 7 -17.71 -3.65 0.99
CA THR A 7 -18.29 -3.70 -0.36
C THR A 7 -19.71 -3.14 -0.35
N ASP A 8 -20.24 -2.80 -1.52
CA ASP A 8 -21.60 -2.25 -1.66
C ASP A 8 -22.68 -3.20 -1.18
N ALA A 9 -22.37 -4.48 -1.08
CA ALA A 9 -23.31 -5.50 -0.57
C ALA A 9 -23.29 -5.64 0.95
N GLY A 10 -22.60 -4.76 1.66
CA GLY A 10 -22.44 -4.83 3.12
C GLY A 10 -21.50 -5.91 3.60
N ARG A 11 -20.72 -6.51 2.68
CA ARG A 11 -19.70 -7.51 3.01
C ARG A 11 -18.36 -6.84 3.26
N THR A 12 -17.51 -7.50 4.03
CA THR A 12 -16.13 -7.05 4.22
C THR A 12 -15.18 -7.93 3.41
N ARG A 13 -14.15 -7.32 2.84
CA ARG A 13 -13.07 -8.01 2.17
C ARG A 13 -11.75 -7.66 2.86
N SER A 14 -10.98 -8.68 3.23
CA SER A 14 -9.67 -8.50 3.85
C SER A 14 -8.57 -8.82 2.86
N VAL A 15 -7.53 -7.98 2.82
CA VAL A 15 -6.37 -8.17 1.96
C VAL A 15 -5.12 -8.04 2.82
N ASN A 16 -4.29 -9.08 2.81
CA ASN A 16 -2.98 -9.03 3.46
C ASN A 16 -1.95 -8.46 2.49
N PHE A 17 -1.10 -7.56 2.97
CA PHE A 17 -0.02 -6.99 2.17
C PHE A 17 1.21 -6.76 3.03
N GLY A 18 2.39 -6.82 2.40
CA GLY A 18 3.65 -6.78 3.12
C GLY A 18 3.91 -8.09 3.86
N ALA A 19 5.04 -8.75 3.57
CA ALA A 19 5.40 -9.99 4.25
C ALA A 19 5.99 -9.68 5.62
N LYS A 20 5.66 -10.50 6.61
CA LYS A 20 6.24 -10.40 7.95
C LYS A 20 7.76 -10.55 7.88
N GLY A 21 8.49 -9.64 8.50
CA GLY A 21 9.95 -9.64 8.49
C GLY A 21 10.58 -8.97 7.28
N MET A 22 9.80 -8.54 6.29
CA MET A 22 10.30 -7.77 5.16
C MET A 22 10.46 -6.29 5.52
N ASP A 23 11.48 -5.65 4.95
CA ASP A 23 11.67 -4.22 5.11
C ASP A 23 10.74 -3.43 4.20
N ASP A 24 10.47 -2.20 4.59
CA ASP A 24 9.76 -1.22 3.77
C ASP A 24 10.21 0.19 4.14
N TYR A 25 9.76 1.19 3.38
CA TYR A 25 10.19 2.56 3.58
C TYR A 25 9.82 3.12 4.96
N THR A 26 8.71 2.70 5.53
CA THR A 26 8.30 3.17 6.86
C THR A 26 9.20 2.65 7.97
N LYS A 27 9.95 1.56 7.72
CA LYS A 27 10.91 0.98 8.66
C LYS A 27 12.33 1.48 8.40
N THR A 28 12.78 1.46 7.16
CA THR A 28 14.18 1.74 6.80
C THR A 28 14.47 3.21 6.56
N HIS A 29 13.46 3.99 6.16
CA HIS A 29 13.61 5.39 5.75
C HIS A 29 14.61 5.58 4.60
N ASP A 30 14.84 4.53 3.81
CA ASP A 30 15.81 4.53 2.71
C ASP A 30 15.14 4.91 1.39
N LYS A 31 15.37 6.13 0.94
CA LYS A 31 14.78 6.66 -0.29
C LYS A 31 15.24 5.93 -1.55
N GLU A 32 16.48 5.46 -1.59
CA GLU A 32 16.99 4.70 -2.73
C GLU A 32 16.29 3.35 -2.84
N GLN A 33 16.12 2.66 -1.73
CA GLN A 33 15.38 1.41 -1.68
C GLN A 33 13.94 1.62 -2.11
N ARG A 34 13.31 2.70 -1.65
CA ARG A 34 11.94 3.08 -2.05
C ARG A 34 11.85 3.27 -3.56
N THR A 35 12.78 4.01 -4.15
CA THR A 35 12.79 4.27 -5.59
C THR A 35 12.93 2.97 -6.37
N ARG A 36 13.83 2.08 -5.96
CA ARG A 36 14.01 0.77 -6.61
C ARG A 36 12.75 -0.08 -6.52
N TYR A 37 12.11 -0.10 -5.36
CA TYR A 37 10.87 -0.86 -5.16
C TYR A 37 9.76 -0.32 -6.08
N ARG A 38 9.56 0.99 -6.07
CA ARG A 38 8.50 1.63 -6.87
C ARG A 38 8.72 1.42 -8.37
N THR A 39 9.95 1.48 -8.82
CA THR A 39 10.28 1.23 -10.23
C THR A 39 9.94 -0.21 -10.64
N ARG A 40 10.33 -1.19 -9.81
CA ARG A 40 10.07 -2.61 -10.10
C ARG A 40 8.58 -2.95 -10.05
N HIS A 41 7.84 -2.33 -9.17
CA HIS A 41 6.44 -2.68 -8.92
C HIS A 41 5.43 -1.72 -9.54
N ALA A 42 5.89 -0.75 -10.32
CA ALA A 42 5.00 0.20 -11.01
C ALA A 42 3.99 -0.51 -11.92
N LYS A 43 4.38 -1.63 -12.53
CA LYS A 43 3.49 -2.44 -13.37
C LYS A 43 2.29 -3.00 -12.59
N ASP A 44 2.42 -3.19 -11.29
CA ASP A 44 1.33 -3.72 -10.47
C ASP A 44 0.15 -2.74 -10.39
N LEU A 45 0.39 -1.46 -10.70
CA LEU A 45 -0.64 -0.43 -10.69
C LEU A 45 -1.52 -0.45 -11.95
N GLN A 46 -1.16 -1.23 -12.95
CA GLN A 46 -1.93 -1.32 -14.19
C GLN A 46 -3.32 -1.93 -14.00
N SER A 47 -3.50 -2.70 -12.94
CA SER A 47 -4.80 -3.30 -12.62
C SER A 47 -5.86 -2.24 -12.22
N ASN A 48 -5.44 -1.04 -11.80
CA ASN A 48 -6.31 0.02 -11.30
C ASN A 48 -7.25 -0.42 -10.17
N ASP A 49 -6.85 -1.43 -9.40
CA ASP A 49 -7.66 -1.98 -8.31
C ASP A 49 -6.99 -1.70 -6.96
N PRO A 50 -7.47 -0.68 -6.21
CA PRO A 50 -6.89 -0.31 -4.93
C PRO A 50 -7.11 -1.34 -3.82
N THR A 51 -7.89 -2.40 -4.07
CA THR A 51 -8.07 -3.49 -3.10
C THR A 51 -7.01 -4.58 -3.24
N LYS A 52 -6.11 -4.47 -4.22
CA LYS A 52 -5.05 -5.46 -4.41
C LYS A 52 -3.84 -5.17 -3.53
N ALA A 53 -3.17 -6.25 -3.09
CA ALA A 53 -2.01 -6.16 -2.22
C ALA A 53 -0.87 -5.33 -2.82
N GLY A 54 -0.66 -5.40 -4.13
CA GLY A 54 0.36 -4.61 -4.83
C GLY A 54 0.14 -3.10 -4.70
N PHE A 55 -1.11 -2.64 -4.84
CA PHE A 55 -1.46 -1.24 -4.60
C PHE A 55 -1.22 -0.82 -3.16
N LEU A 56 -1.65 -1.63 -2.21
CA LEU A 56 -1.50 -1.33 -0.79
C LEU A 56 -0.03 -1.22 -0.40
N SER A 57 0.79 -2.16 -0.83
CA SER A 57 2.23 -2.12 -0.54
C SER A 57 2.89 -0.89 -1.17
N TYR A 58 2.58 -0.61 -2.43
CA TYR A 58 3.19 0.49 -3.17
C TYR A 58 2.91 1.85 -2.52
N TYR A 59 1.67 2.11 -2.13
CA TYR A 59 1.28 3.43 -1.61
C TYR A 59 1.38 3.56 -0.10
N ILE A 60 1.32 2.47 0.65
CA ILE A 60 1.33 2.50 2.10
C ILE A 60 2.71 2.19 2.66
N LEU A 61 3.27 1.03 2.33
CA LEU A 61 4.58 0.62 2.85
C LEU A 61 5.73 1.37 2.15
N TRP A 62 5.55 1.71 0.87
CA TRP A 62 6.52 2.41 0.04
C TRP A 62 5.99 3.75 -0.45
N GLY A 63 5.11 4.37 0.34
CA GLY A 63 4.51 5.66 0.04
C GLY A 63 5.49 6.82 0.19
N GLU A 64 4.98 8.03 0.11
CA GLU A 64 5.80 9.24 0.15
C GLU A 64 6.33 9.58 1.54
N SER A 65 5.64 9.12 2.59
CA SER A 65 6.02 9.38 3.98
C SER A 65 6.60 8.14 4.64
N THR A 66 7.45 8.37 5.64
CA THR A 66 7.89 7.31 6.55
C THR A 66 6.85 7.03 7.64
N SER A 67 5.79 7.83 7.73
CA SER A 67 4.68 7.60 8.65
C SER A 67 3.63 6.71 8.01
N LEU A 68 3.45 5.53 8.58
CA LEU A 68 2.46 4.56 8.11
C LEU A 68 1.05 5.16 8.12
N GLN A 69 0.69 5.86 9.19
CA GLN A 69 -0.64 6.46 9.32
C GLN A 69 -0.88 7.55 8.27
N THR A 70 0.12 8.36 7.99
CA THR A 70 0.05 9.38 6.94
C THR A 70 -0.20 8.74 5.57
N ASN A 71 0.52 7.66 5.26
CA ASN A 71 0.36 6.95 4.00
C ASN A 71 -1.03 6.30 3.89
N ILE A 72 -1.54 5.74 4.98
CA ILE A 72 -2.89 5.16 5.01
C ILE A 72 -3.96 6.24 4.76
N ALA A 73 -3.85 7.39 5.41
CA ALA A 73 -4.79 8.48 5.23
C ALA A 73 -4.76 9.01 3.78
N ALA A 74 -3.58 9.18 3.22
CA ALA A 74 -3.41 9.59 1.83
C ALA A 74 -4.01 8.58 0.85
N TYR A 75 -3.84 7.29 1.14
CA TYR A 75 -4.40 6.20 0.33
C TYR A 75 -5.93 6.24 0.32
N LYS A 76 -6.53 6.39 1.49
CA LYS A 76 -7.99 6.49 1.60
C LYS A 76 -8.54 7.68 0.82
N LYS A 77 -7.89 8.82 0.92
CA LYS A 77 -8.29 10.04 0.20
C LYS A 77 -8.15 9.86 -1.31
N ARG A 78 -7.03 9.29 -1.76
CA ARG A 78 -6.74 9.10 -3.18
C ARG A 78 -7.75 8.20 -3.88
N PHE A 79 -8.20 7.15 -3.22
CA PHE A 79 -9.09 6.13 -3.79
C PHE A 79 -10.51 6.20 -3.22
N SER A 80 -10.84 7.27 -2.52
CA SER A 80 -12.18 7.50 -1.93
C SER A 80 -12.67 6.34 -1.04
N LEU A 81 -11.78 5.87 -0.21
CA LEU A 81 -12.07 4.74 0.68
C LEU A 81 -12.52 5.18 2.08
#